data_2c2c85a5577b95df3705de01d0130010
#
_entry.id   2c2c85a5577b95df3705de01d0130010
#
_cell.length_a   1.000
_cell.length_b   1.000
_cell.length_c   1.000
_cell.angle_alpha   90.00
_cell.angle_beta   90.00
_cell.angle_gamma   90.00
#
_symmetry.space_group_name_H-M   'P 1'
#
loop_
_entity.id
_entity.type
_entity.pdbx_description
1 polymer ?
#
loop_
_entity_poly.entity_id
_entity_poly.type
_entity_poly.pdbx_seq_one_letter_code
_entity_poly.pdbx_strand_id
1 'polypeptide(L)'
;MPLAHRLYDNALVLSPTGRLDHDNCEAFREELAPHLERCARERTSIVLDLSGLEYVSSAGLRCFMLAAKQAKAQNSRIVIASMQPVVAEIFQIARFNLVFEAYPKVRDALASLSPAAAAAFDRG
;
A
#
# COMPACT_ATOMS: atom_id res chain seq x y z
N MET A 1 -9.39 11.84 3.98
CA MET A 1 -8.63 11.41 2.79
C MET A 1 -9.31 10.21 2.16
N PRO A 2 -10.05 10.40 1.08
CA PRO A 2 -10.66 9.24 0.41
C PRO A 2 -9.55 8.36 -0.18
N LEU A 3 -9.72 7.05 0.00
CA LEU A 3 -8.73 6.09 -0.45
C LEU A 3 -9.22 5.44 -1.74
N ALA A 4 -8.70 5.92 -2.88
CA ALA A 4 -9.04 5.35 -4.17
C ALA A 4 -8.57 3.90 -4.23
N HIS A 5 -9.36 3.04 -4.85
CA HIS A 5 -9.02 1.63 -4.95
C HIS A 5 -9.45 1.05 -6.29
N ARG A 6 -8.72 0.04 -6.73
CA ARG A 6 -9.04 -0.69 -7.95
C ARG A 6 -8.55 -2.13 -7.83
N LEU A 7 -9.40 -3.06 -8.23
CA LEU A 7 -9.10 -4.48 -8.17
C LEU A 7 -8.59 -4.98 -9.53
N TYR A 8 -7.46 -5.68 -9.52
CA TYR A 8 -6.89 -6.35 -10.68
C TYR A 8 -6.73 -7.82 -10.34
N ASP A 9 -7.68 -8.63 -10.79
CA ASP A 9 -7.74 -10.05 -10.46
C ASP A 9 -7.74 -10.25 -8.94
N ASN A 10 -6.68 -10.82 -8.36
CA ASN A 10 -6.57 -11.05 -6.92
C ASN A 10 -5.65 -10.04 -6.22
N ALA A 11 -5.47 -8.87 -6.80
CA ALA A 11 -4.66 -7.81 -6.21
C ALA A 11 -5.45 -6.50 -6.18
N LEU A 12 -5.54 -5.89 -5.00
CA LEU A 12 -6.22 -4.62 -4.81
C LEU A 12 -5.18 -3.51 -4.71
N VAL A 13 -5.30 -2.50 -5.58
CA VAL A 13 -4.45 -1.32 -5.54
C VAL A 13 -5.15 -0.23 -4.76
N LEU A 14 -4.50 0.28 -3.72
CA LEU A 14 -4.98 1.39 -2.91
C LEU A 14 -4.06 2.58 -3.13
N SER A 15 -4.63 3.75 -3.38
CA SER A 15 -3.88 4.93 -3.83
C SER A 15 -4.11 6.12 -2.91
N PRO A 16 -3.42 6.19 -1.75
CA PRO A 16 -3.50 7.38 -0.89
C PRO A 16 -2.82 8.57 -1.57
N THR A 17 -3.34 9.77 -1.34
CA THR A 17 -2.81 11.00 -1.94
C THR A 17 -2.55 12.07 -0.89
N GLY A 18 -1.71 13.04 -1.25
CA GLY A 18 -1.41 14.20 -0.43
C GLY A 18 -0.37 13.90 0.64
N ARG A 19 -0.61 14.39 1.83
CA ARG A 19 0.29 14.23 2.97
C ARG A 19 -0.34 13.31 4.01
N LEU A 20 0.45 12.42 4.58
CA LEU A 20 -0.01 11.56 5.66
C LEU A 20 0.71 11.97 6.95
N ASP A 21 -0.02 12.56 7.87
CA ASP A 21 0.52 13.11 9.11
C ASP A 21 -0.42 12.82 10.29
N HIS A 22 -0.12 13.40 11.46
CA HIS A 22 -0.90 13.12 12.66
C HIS A 22 -2.35 13.65 12.59
N ASP A 23 -2.64 14.60 11.71
CA ASP A 23 -3.98 15.13 11.56
C ASP A 23 -4.92 14.19 10.80
N ASN A 24 -4.39 13.40 9.88
CA ASN A 24 -5.20 12.54 9.01
C ASN A 24 -4.88 11.05 9.08
N CYS A 25 -3.87 10.67 9.88
CA CYS A 25 -3.47 9.25 9.92
C CYS A 25 -4.57 8.35 10.50
N GLU A 26 -5.38 8.85 11.42
CA GLU A 26 -6.48 8.06 11.97
C GLU A 26 -7.57 7.81 10.92
N ALA A 27 -7.92 8.84 10.15
CA ALA A 27 -8.87 8.68 9.03
C ALA A 27 -8.33 7.68 7.99
N PHE A 28 -7.04 7.73 7.71
CA PHE A 28 -6.40 6.78 6.81
C PHE A 28 -6.52 5.34 7.34
N ARG A 29 -6.25 5.14 8.63
CA ARG A 29 -6.39 3.82 9.25
C ARG A 29 -7.82 3.30 9.16
N GLU A 30 -8.80 4.16 9.42
CA GLU A 30 -10.23 3.80 9.36
C GLU A 30 -10.65 3.40 7.96
N GLU A 31 -10.12 4.06 6.94
CA GLU A 31 -10.41 3.71 5.55
C GLU A 31 -9.69 2.46 5.11
N LEU A 32 -8.47 2.22 5.61
CA LEU A 32 -7.66 1.07 5.25
C LEU A 32 -8.18 -0.22 5.89
N ALA A 33 -8.64 -0.16 7.13
CA ALA A 33 -9.03 -1.34 7.90
C ALA A 33 -10.03 -2.27 7.19
N PRO A 34 -11.14 -1.76 6.60
CA PRO A 34 -12.07 -2.65 5.89
C PRO A 34 -11.42 -3.38 4.72
N HIS A 35 -10.51 -2.71 4.01
CA HIS A 35 -9.79 -3.34 2.89
C HIS A 35 -8.87 -4.46 3.38
N LEU A 36 -8.17 -4.23 4.50
CA LEU A 36 -7.30 -5.26 5.08
C LEU A 36 -8.11 -6.49 5.48
N GLU A 37 -9.25 -6.30 6.15
CA GLU A 37 -10.09 -7.41 6.59
C GLU A 37 -10.68 -8.18 5.41
N ARG A 38 -11.19 -7.46 4.41
CA ARG A 38 -11.78 -8.06 3.22
C ARG A 38 -10.74 -8.83 2.42
N CYS A 39 -9.57 -8.25 2.22
CA CYS A 39 -8.51 -8.90 1.46
C CYS A 39 -7.99 -10.14 2.16
N ALA A 40 -7.95 -10.15 3.49
CA ALA A 40 -7.57 -11.33 4.24
C ALA A 40 -8.57 -12.48 4.01
N ARG A 41 -9.87 -12.19 4.07
CA ARG A 41 -10.92 -13.20 3.84
C ARG A 41 -10.92 -13.72 2.41
N GLU A 42 -10.70 -12.85 1.44
CA GLU A 42 -10.76 -13.18 0.01
C GLU A 42 -9.42 -13.61 -0.57
N ARG A 43 -8.37 -13.68 0.26
CA ARG A 43 -7.00 -14.00 -0.16
C ARG A 43 -6.52 -13.07 -1.28
N THR A 44 -6.86 -11.80 -1.15
CA THR A 44 -6.45 -10.76 -2.09
C THR A 44 -5.21 -10.06 -1.54
N SER A 45 -4.21 -9.87 -2.38
CA SER A 45 -3.01 -9.10 -2.01
C SER A 45 -3.26 -7.61 -2.21
N ILE A 46 -2.53 -6.77 -1.47
CA ILE A 46 -2.66 -5.33 -1.54
C ILE A 46 -1.40 -4.70 -2.10
N VAL A 47 -1.58 -3.78 -3.05
CA VAL A 47 -0.52 -2.88 -3.53
C VAL A 47 -0.88 -1.47 -3.07
N LEU A 48 0.01 -0.84 -2.33
CA LEU A 48 -0.12 0.57 -2.00
C LEU A 48 0.59 1.38 -3.07
N ASP A 49 -0.19 2.05 -3.91
CA ASP A 49 0.34 2.95 -4.93
C ASP A 49 0.58 4.31 -4.30
N LEU A 50 1.83 4.63 -4.06
CA LEU A 50 2.23 5.84 -3.36
C LEU A 50 2.62 6.98 -4.30
N SER A 51 2.29 6.88 -5.58
CA SER A 51 2.62 7.93 -6.56
C SER A 51 1.99 9.29 -6.24
N GLY A 52 0.84 9.28 -5.59
CA GLY A 52 0.16 10.51 -5.17
C GLY A 52 0.49 10.97 -3.74
N LEU A 53 1.31 10.22 -3.03
CA LEU A 53 1.67 10.56 -1.65
C LEU A 53 2.92 11.43 -1.66
N GLU A 54 2.78 12.66 -1.12
CA GLU A 54 3.83 13.67 -1.18
C GLU A 54 4.73 13.68 0.04
N TYR A 55 4.21 13.23 1.19
CA TYR A 55 4.94 13.29 2.46
C TYR A 55 4.32 12.33 3.48
N VAL A 56 5.16 11.78 4.35
CA VAL A 56 4.73 10.91 5.46
C VAL A 56 5.46 11.35 6.71
N SER A 57 4.69 11.67 7.75
CA SER A 57 5.24 12.00 9.08
C SER A 57 5.52 10.72 9.88
N SER A 58 6.10 10.89 11.08
CA SER A 58 6.29 9.77 12.01
C SER A 58 4.98 9.07 12.34
N ALA A 59 3.90 9.84 12.53
CA ALA A 59 2.58 9.27 12.78
C ALA A 59 2.07 8.47 11.58
N GLY A 60 2.30 8.99 10.36
CA GLY A 60 1.95 8.28 9.13
C GLY A 60 2.74 6.99 8.96
N LEU A 61 4.04 7.01 9.26
CA LEU A 61 4.87 5.80 9.24
C LEU A 61 4.34 4.75 10.20
N ARG A 62 3.89 5.19 11.38
CA ARG A 62 3.29 4.27 12.35
C ARG A 62 2.04 3.59 11.79
N CYS A 63 1.20 4.33 11.05
CA CYS A 63 0.02 3.76 10.41
C CYS A 63 0.40 2.68 9.40
N PHE A 64 1.43 2.89 8.59
CA PHE A 64 1.93 1.87 7.68
C PHE A 64 2.47 0.65 8.43
N MET A 65 3.19 0.88 9.53
CA MET A 65 3.72 -0.23 10.34
C MET A 65 2.59 -1.08 10.91
N LEU A 66 1.53 -0.45 11.42
CA LEU A 66 0.38 -1.18 11.96
C LEU A 66 -0.33 -1.98 10.87
N ALA A 67 -0.45 -1.40 9.67
CA ALA A 67 -1.02 -2.12 8.53
C ALA A 67 -0.19 -3.35 8.15
N ALA A 68 1.13 -3.20 8.14
CA ALA A 68 2.04 -4.32 7.83
C ALA A 68 1.91 -5.43 8.87
N LYS A 69 1.83 -5.08 10.15
CA LYS A 69 1.66 -6.07 11.23
C LYS A 69 0.33 -6.79 11.11
N GLN A 70 -0.74 -6.07 10.82
CA GLN A 70 -2.06 -6.67 10.64
C GLN A 70 -2.07 -7.64 9.45
N ALA A 71 -1.51 -7.21 8.33
CA ALA A 71 -1.43 -8.06 7.13
C ALA A 71 -0.66 -9.35 7.43
N LYS A 72 0.48 -9.23 8.11
CA LYS A 72 1.28 -10.40 8.47
C LYS A 72 0.51 -11.35 9.40
N ALA A 73 -0.20 -10.81 10.39
CA ALA A 73 -1.00 -11.61 11.32
C ALA A 73 -2.13 -12.35 10.61
N GLN A 74 -2.65 -11.81 9.51
CA GLN A 74 -3.74 -12.39 8.73
C GLN A 74 -3.25 -13.21 7.54
N ASN A 75 -1.93 -13.42 7.41
CA ASN A 75 -1.30 -14.08 6.27
C ASN A 75 -1.65 -13.40 4.94
N SER A 76 -1.84 -12.09 4.96
CA SER A 76 -2.08 -11.28 3.77
C SER A 76 -0.77 -10.66 3.31
N ARG A 77 -0.66 -10.38 2.01
CA ARG A 77 0.52 -9.75 1.45
C ARG A 77 0.21 -8.29 1.09
N ILE A 78 1.07 -7.39 1.54
CA ILE A 78 0.97 -5.96 1.23
C ILE A 78 2.33 -5.49 0.74
N VAL A 79 2.36 -4.86 -0.43
CA VAL A 79 3.57 -4.32 -1.04
C VAL A 79 3.35 -2.85 -1.42
N ILE A 80 4.42 -2.14 -1.65
CA ILE A 80 4.35 -0.72 -2.02
C ILE A 80 4.97 -0.49 -3.40
N ALA A 81 4.48 0.55 -4.08
CA ALA A 81 4.93 0.86 -5.43
C ALA A 81 4.92 2.35 -5.70
N SER A 82 5.74 2.79 -6.62
CA SER A 82 5.70 4.14 -7.19
C SER A 82 5.92 5.28 -6.18
N MET A 83 6.76 5.07 -5.16
CA MET A 83 7.06 6.13 -4.20
C MET A 83 7.71 7.32 -4.88
N GLN A 84 7.25 8.53 -4.52
CA GLN A 84 7.97 9.75 -4.89
C GLN A 84 9.32 9.79 -4.15
N PRO A 85 10.33 10.49 -4.68
CA PRO A 85 11.67 10.48 -4.07
C PRO A 85 11.70 10.86 -2.59
N VAL A 86 10.92 11.84 -2.17
CA VAL A 86 10.85 12.26 -0.76
C VAL A 86 10.33 11.13 0.12
N VAL A 87 9.26 10.48 -0.31
CA VAL A 87 8.65 9.36 0.45
C VAL A 87 9.60 8.17 0.48
N ALA A 88 10.24 7.86 -0.64
CA ALA A 88 11.22 6.78 -0.71
C ALA A 88 12.38 7.00 0.27
N GLU A 89 12.87 8.24 0.36
CA GLU A 89 13.92 8.61 1.29
C GLU A 89 13.49 8.45 2.73
N ILE A 90 12.27 8.90 3.07
CA ILE A 90 11.71 8.76 4.42
C ILE A 90 11.62 7.27 4.80
N PHE A 91 11.12 6.43 3.90
CA PHE A 91 11.00 5.00 4.12
C PHE A 91 12.36 4.35 4.31
N GLN A 92 13.36 4.76 3.55
CA GLN A 92 14.71 4.23 3.66
C GLN A 92 15.34 4.59 5.01
N ILE A 93 15.21 5.85 5.44
CA ILE A 93 15.73 6.32 6.72
C ILE A 93 15.06 5.56 7.87
N ALA A 94 13.75 5.34 7.77
CA ALA A 94 12.98 4.59 8.77
C ALA A 94 13.18 3.08 8.67
N ARG A 95 13.96 2.60 7.70
CA ARG A 95 14.21 1.18 7.44
C ARG A 95 12.95 0.40 7.09
N PHE A 96 11.99 1.04 6.49
CA PHE A 96 10.76 0.40 6.04
C PHE A 96 10.98 -0.53 4.85
N ASN A 97 12.12 -0.41 4.16
CA ASN A 97 12.55 -1.37 3.15
C ASN A 97 12.73 -2.78 3.72
N LEU A 98 12.86 -2.91 5.05
CA LEU A 98 12.92 -4.20 5.73
C LEU A 98 11.52 -4.72 6.11
N VAL A 99 10.51 -3.87 6.03
CA VAL A 99 9.13 -4.20 6.40
C VAL A 99 8.28 -4.46 5.17
N PHE A 100 8.47 -3.66 4.12
CA PHE A 100 7.70 -3.74 2.88
C PHE A 100 8.59 -4.05 1.70
N GLU A 101 8.10 -4.92 0.80
CA GLU A 101 8.68 -5.04 -0.53
C GLU A 101 8.25 -3.81 -1.33
N ALA A 102 9.20 -3.17 -2.00
CA ALA A 102 8.95 -1.95 -2.77
C ALA A 102 9.27 -2.17 -4.24
N TYR A 103 8.45 -1.60 -5.11
CA TYR A 103 8.61 -1.73 -6.55
C TYR A 103 8.59 -0.35 -7.21
N PRO A 104 9.31 -0.16 -8.33
CA PRO A 104 9.33 1.13 -9.01
C PRO A 104 7.98 1.55 -9.57
N LYS A 105 7.17 0.59 -10.01
CA LYS A 105 5.87 0.85 -10.63
C LYS A 105 4.83 -0.13 -10.12
N VAL A 106 3.56 0.30 -10.20
CA VAL A 106 2.42 -0.55 -9.82
C VAL A 106 2.41 -1.84 -10.63
N ARG A 107 2.69 -1.77 -11.93
CA ARG A 107 2.70 -2.97 -12.76
C ARG A 107 3.74 -3.99 -12.28
N ASP A 108 4.92 -3.52 -11.87
CA ASP A 108 5.97 -4.41 -11.34
C ASP A 108 5.51 -5.10 -10.07
N ALA A 109 4.84 -4.36 -9.19
CA ALA A 109 4.28 -4.92 -7.97
C ALA A 109 3.22 -5.98 -8.28
N LEU A 110 2.31 -5.68 -9.19
CA LEU A 110 1.27 -6.63 -9.60
C LEU A 110 1.87 -7.89 -10.21
N ALA A 111 2.87 -7.74 -11.08
CA ALA A 111 3.54 -8.89 -11.70
C ALA A 111 4.22 -9.78 -10.65
N SER A 112 4.75 -9.20 -9.58
CA SER A 112 5.38 -9.97 -8.50
C SER A 112 4.36 -10.78 -7.71
N LEU A 113 3.12 -10.32 -7.66
CA LEU A 113 2.05 -10.98 -6.93
C LEU A 113 1.36 -12.04 -7.77
N SER A 114 1.08 -11.74 -9.04
CA SER A 114 0.32 -12.63 -9.91
C SER A 114 0.43 -12.21 -11.37
N PRO A 115 0.75 -13.15 -12.31
CA PRO A 115 0.69 -12.84 -13.72
C PRO A 115 -0.71 -12.39 -14.18
N ALA A 116 -1.76 -12.95 -13.57
CA ALA A 116 -3.14 -12.57 -13.89
C ALA A 116 -3.44 -11.12 -13.51
N ALA A 117 -2.90 -10.65 -12.37
CA ALA A 117 -3.08 -9.27 -11.95
C ALA A 117 -2.37 -8.30 -12.91
N ALA A 118 -1.16 -8.61 -13.33
CA ALA A 118 -0.42 -7.81 -14.32
C ALA A 118 -1.17 -7.77 -15.66
N ALA A 119 -1.68 -8.90 -16.10
CA ALA A 119 -2.47 -8.97 -17.33
C ALA A 119 -3.75 -8.14 -17.25
N ALA A 120 -4.44 -8.19 -16.11
CA ALA A 120 -5.63 -7.39 -15.88
C ALA A 120 -5.31 -5.88 -15.91
N PHE A 121 -4.19 -5.50 -15.34
CA PHE A 121 -3.70 -4.12 -15.37
C PHE A 121 -3.41 -3.66 -16.81
N ASP A 122 -2.77 -4.51 -17.62
CA ASP A 122 -2.43 -4.19 -19.01
C ASP A 122 -3.67 -4.04 -19.88
N ARG A 123 -4.76 -4.72 -19.55
CA ARG A 123 -6.03 -4.58 -20.27
C ARG A 123 -6.79 -3.30 -19.90
N GLY A 124 -6.34 -2.63 -18.86
CA GLY A 124 -6.94 -1.39 -18.41
C GLY A 124 -7.98 -1.56 -17.38
#